data_195dd047183dd95769c56ee488db434e
#
_entry.id   195dd047183dd95769c56ee488db434e
#
_cell.length_a   1.000
_cell.length_b   1.000
_cell.length_c   1.000
_cell.angle_alpha   90.00
_cell.angle_beta   90.00
_cell.angle_gamma   90.00
#
_symmetry.space_group_name_H-M   'P 1'
#
loop_
_entity.id
_entity.type
_entity.pdbx_description
1 polymer ?
#
loop_
_entity_poly.entity_id
_entity_poly.type
_entity_poly.pdbx_seq_one_letter_code
_entity_poly.pdbx_strand_id
1 'polypeptide(L)'
;MNSVTLGIDLGKRWFHVVGCDAAGKVVLREKLGRHQLLQLMAQHPPCLVGIETCCGSQYLARKFQGFGHDVKLLPAQYVKPFVKSQKNDFNDAQAIAEAVRLPTMRFVPLKSEEQMDVQALHRARERMLQQRLALTNQIRGLLLDRGIE
;
A
#
# COMPACT_ATOMS: atom_id res chain seq x y z
N MET A 1 4.40 -12.12 -26.51
CA MET A 1 4.05 -12.36 -25.10
C MET A 1 3.14 -11.23 -24.66
N ASN A 2 1.91 -11.54 -24.26
CA ASN A 2 1.01 -10.51 -23.74
C ASN A 2 1.54 -10.05 -22.38
N SER A 3 2.07 -8.84 -22.31
CA SER A 3 2.51 -8.25 -21.05
C SER A 3 1.30 -8.07 -20.14
N VAL A 4 1.25 -8.80 -19.06
CA VAL A 4 0.20 -8.66 -18.02
C VAL A 4 0.63 -7.58 -17.04
N THR A 5 -0.30 -6.72 -16.67
CA THR A 5 -0.11 -5.77 -15.56
C THR A 5 -0.89 -6.27 -14.36
N LEU A 6 -0.25 -6.42 -13.23
CA LEU A 6 -0.89 -6.87 -11.99
C LEU A 6 -1.22 -5.69 -11.07
N GLY A 7 -2.45 -5.64 -10.59
CA GLY A 7 -2.85 -4.79 -9.47
C GLY A 7 -3.08 -5.65 -8.24
N ILE A 8 -2.51 -5.27 -7.12
CA ILE A 8 -2.61 -6.03 -5.87
C ILE A 8 -3.16 -5.14 -4.76
N ASP A 9 -4.34 -5.49 -4.26
CA ASP A 9 -4.89 -4.91 -3.05
C ASP A 9 -4.46 -5.73 -1.82
N LEU A 10 -3.89 -5.03 -0.83
CA LEU A 10 -3.30 -5.65 0.36
C LEU A 10 -4.26 -5.62 1.54
N GLY A 11 -4.91 -6.73 1.80
CA GLY A 11 -5.67 -6.93 3.04
C GLY A 11 -4.80 -7.47 4.20
N LYS A 12 -5.38 -7.58 5.38
CA LYS A 12 -4.68 -8.11 6.57
C LYS A 12 -4.34 -9.60 6.44
N ARG A 13 -5.25 -10.38 5.89
CA ARG A 13 -5.13 -11.85 5.72
C ARG A 13 -5.16 -12.26 4.25
N TRP A 14 -5.96 -11.59 3.46
CA TRP A 14 -6.21 -11.92 2.08
C TRP A 14 -5.75 -10.79 1.17
N PHE A 15 -5.20 -11.18 0.06
CA PHE A 15 -4.69 -10.29 -0.98
C PHE A 15 -5.49 -10.55 -2.24
N HIS A 16 -6.01 -9.49 -2.85
CA HIS A 16 -6.73 -9.60 -4.11
C HIS A 16 -5.80 -9.18 -5.25
N VAL A 17 -5.65 -10.07 -6.21
CA VAL A 17 -4.77 -9.88 -7.37
C VAL A 17 -5.63 -9.85 -8.62
N VAL A 18 -5.50 -8.80 -9.40
CA VAL A 18 -6.13 -8.68 -10.72
C VAL A 18 -5.03 -8.45 -11.75
N GLY A 19 -5.00 -9.30 -12.77
CA GLY A 19 -4.12 -9.17 -13.92
C GLY A 19 -4.89 -8.67 -15.13
N CYS A 20 -4.36 -7.64 -15.79
CA CYS A 20 -4.92 -7.08 -17.02
C CYS A 20 -3.94 -7.27 -18.19
N ASP A 21 -4.44 -7.62 -19.36
CA ASP A 21 -3.65 -7.66 -20.59
C ASP A 21 -3.34 -6.25 -21.11
N ALA A 22 -2.65 -6.16 -22.25
CA ALA A 22 -2.30 -4.90 -22.88
C ALA A 22 -3.53 -4.04 -23.24
N ALA A 23 -4.67 -4.68 -23.54
CA ALA A 23 -5.93 -4.02 -23.86
C ALA A 23 -6.72 -3.58 -22.62
N GLY A 24 -6.25 -3.93 -21.41
CA GLY A 24 -6.94 -3.63 -20.16
C GLY A 24 -8.00 -4.66 -19.77
N LYS A 25 -8.13 -5.77 -20.52
CA LYS A 25 -9.06 -6.85 -20.19
C LYS A 25 -8.51 -7.68 -19.03
N VAL A 26 -9.36 -7.97 -18.05
CA VAL A 26 -8.99 -8.83 -16.91
C VAL A 26 -8.76 -10.27 -17.40
N VAL A 27 -7.58 -10.80 -17.16
CA VAL A 27 -7.13 -12.16 -17.52
C VAL A 27 -6.78 -13.01 -16.32
N LEU A 28 -6.60 -12.40 -15.14
CA LEU A 28 -6.32 -13.07 -13.88
C LEU A 28 -7.14 -12.42 -12.77
N ARG A 29 -7.71 -13.22 -11.88
CA ARG A 29 -8.45 -12.75 -10.72
C ARG A 29 -8.34 -13.78 -9.59
N GLU A 30 -7.52 -13.46 -8.59
CA GLU A 30 -7.19 -14.39 -7.51
C GLU A 30 -7.34 -13.74 -6.14
N LYS A 31 -7.81 -14.50 -5.16
CA LYS A 31 -7.81 -14.16 -3.74
C LYS A 31 -6.88 -15.10 -3.01
N LEU A 32 -5.78 -14.60 -2.49
CA LEU A 32 -4.64 -15.39 -2.02
C LEU A 32 -4.28 -15.03 -0.58
N GLY A 33 -3.80 -16.04 0.16
CA GLY A 33 -3.06 -15.80 1.39
C GLY A 33 -1.63 -15.34 1.10
N ARG A 34 -0.91 -14.86 2.13
CA ARG A 34 0.45 -14.32 1.98
C ARG A 34 1.42 -15.29 1.29
N HIS A 35 1.45 -16.54 1.70
CA HIS A 35 2.34 -17.55 1.13
C HIS A 35 2.02 -17.82 -0.35
N GLN A 36 0.74 -17.97 -0.67
CA GLN A 36 0.27 -18.18 -2.04
C GLN A 36 0.59 -16.99 -2.95
N LEU A 37 0.45 -15.75 -2.44
CA LEU A 37 0.84 -14.56 -3.17
C LEU A 37 2.33 -14.56 -3.50
N LEU A 38 3.20 -14.87 -2.53
CA LEU A 38 4.64 -14.95 -2.77
C LEU A 38 5.00 -16.05 -3.78
N GLN A 39 4.33 -17.20 -3.73
CA GLN A 39 4.51 -18.28 -4.71
C GLN A 39 4.07 -17.85 -6.11
N LEU A 40 2.88 -17.23 -6.23
CA LEU A 40 2.40 -16.70 -7.50
C LEU A 40 3.40 -15.73 -8.11
N MET A 41 3.87 -14.77 -7.32
CA MET A 41 4.80 -13.75 -7.79
C MET A 41 6.18 -14.31 -8.16
N ALA A 42 6.66 -15.32 -7.43
CA ALA A 42 7.93 -15.97 -7.74
C ALA A 42 7.88 -16.80 -9.03
N GLN A 43 6.72 -17.33 -9.42
CA GLN A 43 6.52 -18.16 -10.61
C GLN A 43 6.03 -17.36 -11.82
N HIS A 44 5.42 -16.19 -11.59
CA HIS A 44 4.90 -15.35 -12.66
C HIS A 44 6.06 -14.69 -13.43
N PRO A 45 6.00 -14.64 -14.78
CA PRO A 45 6.99 -13.92 -15.56
C PRO A 45 7.09 -12.45 -15.14
N PRO A 46 8.28 -11.82 -15.23
CA PRO A 46 8.46 -10.40 -14.92
C PRO A 46 7.41 -9.52 -15.59
N CYS A 47 6.76 -8.68 -14.81
CA CYS A 47 5.67 -7.82 -15.27
C CYS A 47 5.59 -6.52 -14.44
N LEU A 48 4.79 -5.57 -14.90
CA LEU A 48 4.46 -4.37 -14.14
C LEU A 48 3.47 -4.72 -13.02
N VAL A 49 3.78 -4.32 -11.79
CA VAL A 49 2.97 -4.58 -10.60
C VAL A 49 2.65 -3.27 -9.88
N GLY A 50 1.37 -2.97 -9.74
CA GLY A 50 0.88 -1.87 -8.91
C GLY A 50 0.46 -2.38 -7.53
N ILE A 51 0.82 -1.63 -6.49
CA ILE A 51 0.40 -1.88 -5.10
C ILE A 51 -0.01 -0.55 -4.48
N GLU A 52 -1.18 -0.48 -3.85
CA GLU A 52 -1.56 0.69 -3.06
C GLU A 52 -0.72 0.79 -1.79
N THR A 53 -0.24 2.00 -1.45
CA THR A 53 0.58 2.23 -0.27
C THR A 53 -0.21 2.03 1.02
N CYS A 54 0.15 1.01 1.77
CA CYS A 54 -0.42 0.68 3.07
C CYS A 54 0.62 -0.05 3.94
N CYS A 55 0.23 -0.51 5.12
CA CYS A 55 1.09 -1.32 5.98
C CYS A 55 1.48 -2.62 5.28
N GLY A 56 2.79 -2.87 5.13
CA GLY A 56 3.34 -4.05 4.47
C GLY A 56 3.64 -3.89 2.98
N SER A 57 3.16 -2.83 2.31
CA SER A 57 3.40 -2.60 0.88
C SER A 57 4.89 -2.48 0.54
N GLN A 58 5.68 -1.80 1.37
CA GLN A 58 7.12 -1.64 1.16
C GLN A 58 7.87 -2.99 1.19
N TYR A 59 7.54 -3.86 2.13
CA TYR A 59 8.12 -5.19 2.23
C TYR A 59 7.81 -6.05 1.00
N LEU A 60 6.53 -6.13 0.62
CA LEU A 60 6.10 -6.93 -0.52
C LEU A 60 6.68 -6.39 -1.83
N ALA A 61 6.71 -5.07 -1.99
CA ALA A 61 7.29 -4.45 -3.17
C ALA A 61 8.78 -4.80 -3.34
N ARG A 62 9.59 -4.75 -2.26
CA ARG A 62 10.99 -5.20 -2.32
C ARG A 62 11.11 -6.69 -2.65
N LYS A 63 10.24 -7.53 -2.08
CA LYS A 63 10.22 -8.97 -2.42
C LYS A 63 9.91 -9.22 -3.89
N PHE A 64 8.91 -8.54 -4.44
CA PHE A 64 8.53 -8.71 -5.84
C PHE A 64 9.58 -8.14 -6.80
N GLN A 65 10.24 -7.04 -6.44
CA GLN A 65 11.42 -6.58 -7.19
C GLN A 65 12.54 -7.62 -7.19
N GLY A 66 12.76 -8.30 -6.06
CA GLY A 66 13.71 -9.42 -5.97
C GLY A 66 13.36 -10.62 -6.87
N PHE A 67 12.08 -10.78 -7.24
CA PHE A 67 11.62 -11.77 -8.24
C PHE A 67 11.70 -11.25 -9.68
N GLY A 68 12.13 -10.01 -9.89
CA GLY A 68 12.34 -9.42 -11.22
C GLY A 68 11.17 -8.59 -11.76
N HIS A 69 10.13 -8.32 -10.94
CA HIS A 69 9.01 -7.49 -11.37
C HIS A 69 9.33 -5.98 -11.29
N ASP A 70 8.72 -5.19 -12.19
CA ASP A 70 8.71 -3.72 -12.07
C ASP A 70 7.57 -3.29 -11.14
N VAL A 71 7.90 -2.99 -9.89
CA VAL A 71 6.90 -2.71 -8.84
C VAL A 71 6.78 -1.22 -8.60
N LYS A 72 5.54 -0.74 -8.64
CA LYS A 72 5.18 0.67 -8.38
C LYS A 72 4.23 0.75 -7.19
N LEU A 73 4.53 1.66 -6.27
CA LEU A 73 3.66 1.98 -5.14
C LEU A 73 2.80 3.21 -5.46
N LEU A 74 1.48 3.06 -5.34
CA LEU A 74 0.51 4.11 -5.65
C LEU A 74 -0.07 4.71 -4.38
N PRO A 75 -0.15 6.05 -4.26
CA PRO A 75 -0.91 6.68 -3.19
C PRO A 75 -2.40 6.37 -3.31
N ALA A 76 -3.06 6.04 -2.21
CA ALA A 76 -4.50 5.72 -2.17
C ALA A 76 -5.38 6.78 -2.82
N GLN A 77 -5.04 8.07 -2.64
CA GLN A 77 -5.79 9.19 -3.23
C GLN A 77 -5.83 9.17 -4.75
N TYR A 78 -4.83 8.58 -5.41
CA TYR A 78 -4.75 8.50 -6.86
C TYR A 78 -5.36 7.21 -7.44
N VAL A 79 -5.61 6.21 -6.59
CA VAL A 79 -6.30 4.96 -6.99
C VAL A 79 -7.82 5.12 -6.94
N LYS A 80 -8.33 5.84 -5.93
CA LYS A 80 -9.78 6.04 -5.71
C LYS A 80 -10.58 6.42 -6.95
N PRO A 81 -10.14 7.35 -7.84
CA PRO A 81 -10.89 7.73 -9.04
C PRO A 81 -11.12 6.59 -10.04
N PHE A 82 -10.34 5.51 -9.96
CA PHE A 82 -10.44 4.35 -10.86
C PHE A 82 -11.37 3.26 -10.36
N VAL A 83 -11.87 3.36 -9.14
CA VAL A 83 -12.83 2.40 -8.59
C VAL A 83 -14.20 2.65 -9.20
N LYS A 84 -14.66 1.74 -10.09
CA LYS A 84 -15.82 1.92 -10.99
C LYS A 84 -17.17 1.57 -10.38
N SER A 85 -17.24 0.96 -9.19
CA SER A 85 -18.50 0.48 -8.61
C SER A 85 -18.44 0.35 -7.10
N GLN A 86 -19.45 -0.26 -6.48
CA GLN A 86 -19.50 -0.52 -5.05
C GLN A 86 -18.20 -1.16 -4.55
N LYS A 87 -17.80 -0.79 -3.34
CA LYS A 87 -16.56 -1.24 -2.69
C LYS A 87 -16.46 -2.76 -2.69
N ASN A 88 -15.49 -3.26 -3.44
CA ASN A 88 -15.15 -4.67 -3.52
C ASN A 88 -13.64 -4.74 -3.72
N ASP A 89 -12.96 -5.54 -2.92
CA ASP A 89 -11.50 -5.65 -2.92
C ASP A 89 -10.92 -6.02 -4.30
N PHE A 90 -11.66 -6.74 -5.14
CA PHE A 90 -11.25 -6.99 -6.52
C PHE A 90 -11.37 -5.76 -7.42
N ASN A 91 -12.36 -4.90 -7.18
CA ASN A 91 -12.50 -3.64 -7.92
C ASN A 91 -11.35 -2.69 -7.54
N ASP A 92 -10.91 -2.71 -6.28
CA ASP A 92 -9.77 -1.96 -5.81
C ASP A 92 -8.47 -2.48 -6.46
N ALA A 93 -8.27 -3.80 -6.52
CA ALA A 93 -7.14 -4.41 -7.22
C ALA A 93 -7.13 -4.11 -8.73
N GLN A 94 -8.32 -4.09 -9.38
CA GLN A 94 -8.44 -3.72 -10.79
C GLN A 94 -8.11 -2.23 -10.99
N ALA A 95 -8.62 -1.35 -10.14
CA ALA A 95 -8.32 0.07 -10.18
C ALA A 95 -6.81 0.33 -10.05
N ILE A 96 -6.11 -0.42 -9.20
CA ILE A 96 -4.65 -0.37 -9.07
C ILE A 96 -3.98 -0.80 -10.39
N ALA A 97 -4.43 -1.90 -11.02
CA ALA A 97 -3.88 -2.38 -12.29
C ALA A 97 -4.07 -1.38 -13.44
N GLU A 98 -5.18 -0.64 -13.43
CA GLU A 98 -5.45 0.41 -14.42
C GLU A 98 -4.59 1.66 -14.13
N ALA A 99 -4.56 2.12 -12.88
CA ALA A 99 -3.87 3.33 -12.45
C ALA A 99 -2.35 3.25 -12.65
N VAL A 100 -1.72 2.09 -12.41
CA VAL A 100 -0.26 1.92 -12.52
C VAL A 100 0.26 2.11 -13.94
N ARG A 101 -0.61 1.98 -14.95
CA ARG A 101 -0.26 2.12 -16.38
C ARG A 101 -0.25 3.56 -16.86
N LEU A 102 -0.75 4.50 -16.06
CA LEU A 102 -0.86 5.89 -16.49
C LEU A 102 0.50 6.59 -16.50
N PRO A 103 0.88 7.24 -17.60
CA PRO A 103 2.15 7.97 -17.70
C PRO A 103 2.25 9.14 -16.71
N THR A 104 1.12 9.70 -16.30
CA THR A 104 1.05 10.85 -15.39
C THR A 104 0.98 10.46 -13.92
N MET A 105 0.97 9.15 -13.60
CA MET A 105 0.88 8.65 -12.24
C MET A 105 2.13 8.99 -11.44
N ARG A 106 1.94 9.55 -10.25
CA ARG A 106 3.03 9.82 -9.30
C ARG A 106 3.12 8.66 -8.32
N PHE A 107 4.25 7.96 -8.36
CA PHE A 107 4.50 6.81 -7.50
C PHE A 107 5.19 7.23 -6.21
N VAL A 108 4.94 6.47 -5.15
CA VAL A 108 5.70 6.56 -3.90
C VAL A 108 7.02 5.80 -4.06
N PRO A 109 8.16 6.42 -3.74
CA PRO A 109 9.44 5.74 -3.86
C PRO A 109 9.52 4.54 -2.90
N LEU A 110 10.17 3.47 -3.36
CA LEU A 110 10.53 2.36 -2.51
C LEU A 110 11.63 2.81 -1.55
N LYS A 111 11.42 2.52 -0.26
CA LYS A 111 12.37 2.85 0.80
C LYS A 111 13.29 1.67 1.08
N SER A 112 14.56 1.95 1.36
CA SER A 112 15.47 0.97 1.95
C SER A 112 15.03 0.58 3.37
N GLU A 113 15.58 -0.49 3.92
CA GLU A 113 15.31 -0.89 5.30
C GLU A 113 15.79 0.20 6.28
N GLU A 114 16.98 0.77 6.06
CA GLU A 114 17.51 1.88 6.85
C GLU A 114 16.59 3.11 6.84
N GLN A 115 16.06 3.48 5.67
CA GLN A 115 15.10 4.59 5.56
C GLN A 115 13.80 4.30 6.32
N MET A 116 13.37 3.05 6.35
CA MET A 116 12.19 2.64 7.11
C MET A 116 12.47 2.67 8.61
N ASP A 117 13.64 2.28 9.06
CA ASP A 117 14.05 2.34 10.48
C ASP A 117 14.10 3.79 10.98
N VAL A 118 14.74 4.68 10.22
CA VAL A 118 14.73 6.12 10.53
C VAL A 118 13.31 6.68 10.56
N GLN A 119 12.45 6.30 9.61
CA GLN A 119 11.04 6.72 9.62
C GLN A 119 10.29 6.19 10.84
N ALA A 120 10.56 4.95 11.28
CA ALA A 120 9.95 4.36 12.47
C ALA A 120 10.35 5.13 13.72
N LEU A 121 11.62 5.50 13.87
CA LEU A 121 12.11 6.33 14.98
C LEU A 121 11.42 7.70 15.02
N HIS A 122 11.30 8.38 13.86
CA HIS A 122 10.60 9.65 13.78
C HIS A 122 9.13 9.53 14.18
N ARG A 123 8.44 8.50 13.73
CA ARG A 123 7.03 8.23 14.08
C ARG A 123 6.87 7.93 15.57
N ALA A 124 7.78 7.16 16.16
CA ALA A 124 7.79 6.87 17.60
C ALA A 124 7.99 8.15 18.42
N ARG A 125 8.99 8.97 18.05
CA ARG A 125 9.23 10.26 18.67
C ARG A 125 8.01 11.18 18.59
N GLU A 126 7.44 11.34 17.42
CA GLU A 126 6.24 12.17 17.23
C GLU A 126 5.08 11.70 18.10
N ARG A 127 4.84 10.39 18.17
CA ARG A 127 3.81 9.80 19.02
C ARG A 127 4.03 10.14 20.50
N MET A 128 5.26 10.03 20.98
CA MET A 128 5.60 10.36 22.37
C MET A 128 5.39 11.85 22.67
N LEU A 129 5.77 12.74 21.75
CA LEU A 129 5.54 14.17 21.91
C LEU A 129 4.05 14.51 21.99
N GLN A 130 3.23 13.94 21.13
CA GLN A 130 1.78 14.13 21.15
C GLN A 130 1.16 13.60 22.44
N GLN A 131 1.58 12.45 22.93
CA GLN A 131 1.10 11.89 24.20
C GLN A 131 1.48 12.78 25.38
N ARG A 132 2.73 13.28 25.42
CA ARG A 132 3.17 14.20 26.47
C ARG A 132 2.34 15.49 26.47
N LEU A 133 2.12 16.08 25.28
CA LEU A 133 1.33 17.29 25.14
C LEU A 133 -0.11 17.07 25.60
N ALA A 134 -0.74 15.98 25.18
CA ALA A 134 -2.10 15.63 25.55
C ALA A 134 -2.24 15.48 27.08
N LEU A 135 -1.31 14.75 27.71
CA LEU A 135 -1.31 14.56 29.17
C LEU A 135 -1.10 15.88 29.90
N THR A 136 -0.15 16.70 29.46
CA THR A 136 0.09 18.02 30.08
C THR A 136 -1.16 18.91 30.02
N ASN A 137 -1.81 18.95 28.86
CA ASN A 137 -3.03 19.74 28.69
C ASN A 137 -4.20 19.22 29.54
N GLN A 138 -4.31 17.90 29.69
CA GLN A 138 -5.33 17.27 30.55
C GLN A 138 -5.09 17.65 32.00
N ILE A 139 -3.85 17.55 32.50
CA ILE A 139 -3.51 17.92 33.89
C ILE A 139 -3.82 19.40 34.13
N ARG A 140 -3.39 20.30 33.24
CA ARG A 140 -3.68 21.74 33.33
C ARG A 140 -5.18 22.01 33.37
N GLY A 141 -5.97 21.37 32.52
CA GLY A 141 -7.44 21.53 32.57
C GLY A 141 -8.03 21.11 33.88
N LEU A 142 -7.60 19.94 34.43
CA LEU A 142 -8.08 19.47 35.73
C LEU A 142 -7.67 20.39 36.90
N LEU A 143 -6.52 21.05 36.84
CA LEU A 143 -6.07 22.01 37.85
C LEU A 143 -6.86 23.33 37.76
N LEU A 144 -7.06 23.83 36.54
CA LEU A 144 -7.86 25.05 36.32
C LEU A 144 -9.29 24.92 36.82
N ASP A 145 -9.93 23.76 36.65
CA ASP A 145 -11.26 23.47 37.18
C ASP A 145 -11.29 23.50 38.74
N ARG A 146 -10.16 23.48 39.39
CA ARG A 146 -9.95 23.56 40.82
C ARG A 146 -9.42 24.91 41.29
N GLY A 147 -9.30 25.90 40.38
CA GLY A 147 -8.77 27.21 40.70
C GLY A 147 -7.25 27.24 40.94
N ILE A 148 -6.51 26.25 40.41
CA ILE A 148 -5.06 26.17 40.48
C ILE A 148 -4.48 26.52 39.09
N GLU A 149 -3.67 27.61 39.01
CA GLU A 149 -3.00 28.08 37.78
C GLU A 149 -1.62 27.45 37.59
#